data_a1391a3472ae52fbed919a363dfc007c
#
_entry.id   a1391a3472ae52fbed919a363dfc007c
#
_cell.length_a   1.000
_cell.length_b   1.000
_cell.length_c   1.000
_cell.angle_alpha   90.00
_cell.angle_beta   90.00
_cell.angle_gamma   90.00
#
_symmetry.space_group_name_H-M   'P 1'
#
loop_
_entity.id
_entity.type
_entity.pdbx_description
1 polymer ?
#
loop_
_entity_poly.entity_id
_entity_poly.type
_entity_poly.pdbx_seq_one_letter_code
_entity_poly.pdbx_strand_id
1 'polypeptide(L)'
;MGEIQTVAQASGRDLESQLLRLFTLLQDHDCLAISPQSSIEQHWRQVIGDQDVVHIGHAALMYRHQEHFFWFDPWLMPWFAESPVPSLWANLLPRPSAIFLTHDHDDHVDPRTLYHLPKNIPIIVPSRRNRTTFHYDYLSLLRELGFTQVKEMAHGESWRVGEVEIVSVPFYGEDPCDMELPRNCYLIVDRGRNVLVHADSGPTNDRRSALQNQVMNKLVARYGPIQLVFASQQQLKEVRSYAAYACLSHPGQWLDVGENGFLTNGYLSELCQTAQAKQFVSYATGGADWYPDHLSFMFSARNPARTSLLTAHWDPPEALKQDLEPFGCAYHHGQAFDVYQPGSQGETTIRHLSDSLAPVTLYQLDHETPPFLRNPR
;
A
#
# COMPACT_ATOMS: atom_id res chain seq x y z
N MET A 1 -35.77 -7.60 -13.90
CA MET A 1 -36.31 -6.81 -12.77
C MET A 1 -36.78 -7.73 -11.63
N GLY A 2 -37.64 -8.74 -11.87
CA GLY A 2 -38.13 -9.65 -10.84
C GLY A 2 -37.03 -10.38 -10.06
N GLU A 3 -36.01 -10.92 -10.74
CA GLU A 3 -34.90 -11.63 -10.13
C GLU A 3 -34.03 -10.71 -9.25
N ILE A 4 -33.77 -9.48 -9.65
CA ILE A 4 -33.03 -8.50 -8.85
C ILE A 4 -33.79 -8.16 -7.56
N GLN A 5 -35.11 -7.98 -7.65
CA GLN A 5 -35.94 -7.76 -6.48
C GLN A 5 -35.94 -8.94 -5.54
N THR A 6 -35.98 -10.17 -6.07
CA THR A 6 -35.89 -11.39 -5.27
C THR A 6 -34.58 -11.47 -4.49
N VAL A 7 -33.45 -11.17 -5.15
CA VAL A 7 -32.13 -11.13 -4.49
C VAL A 7 -32.08 -10.07 -3.40
N ALA A 8 -32.60 -8.87 -3.66
CA ALA A 8 -32.61 -7.78 -2.68
C ALA A 8 -33.48 -8.10 -1.43
N GLN A 9 -34.39 -9.06 -1.52
CA GLN A 9 -35.25 -9.48 -0.43
C GLN A 9 -34.76 -10.76 0.27
N ALA A 10 -33.78 -11.47 -0.33
CA ALA A 10 -33.23 -12.70 0.21
C ALA A 10 -32.30 -12.42 1.40
N SER A 11 -32.20 -13.36 2.32
CA SER A 11 -31.30 -13.29 3.46
C SER A 11 -30.71 -14.66 3.82
N GLY A 12 -29.55 -14.68 4.47
CA GLY A 12 -28.91 -15.90 4.93
C GLY A 12 -28.52 -16.84 3.78
N ARG A 13 -28.75 -18.15 3.96
CA ARG A 13 -28.40 -19.18 2.95
C ARG A 13 -29.17 -19.05 1.64
N ASP A 14 -30.34 -18.47 1.68
CA ASP A 14 -31.14 -18.23 0.48
C ASP A 14 -30.53 -17.15 -0.40
N LEU A 15 -29.88 -16.15 0.21
CA LEU A 15 -29.19 -15.08 -0.52
C LEU A 15 -28.08 -15.63 -1.44
N GLU A 16 -27.29 -16.58 -0.97
CA GLU A 16 -26.22 -17.19 -1.78
C GLU A 16 -26.79 -17.89 -3.04
N SER A 17 -27.85 -18.67 -2.86
CA SER A 17 -28.52 -19.34 -3.99
C SER A 17 -29.11 -18.33 -4.99
N GLN A 18 -29.73 -17.27 -4.51
CA GLN A 18 -30.30 -16.22 -5.36
C GLN A 18 -29.23 -15.40 -6.10
N LEU A 19 -28.11 -15.12 -5.45
CA LEU A 19 -26.95 -14.47 -6.09
C LEU A 19 -26.37 -15.33 -7.21
N LEU A 20 -26.15 -16.64 -6.94
CA LEU A 20 -25.65 -17.57 -7.96
C LEU A 20 -26.60 -17.62 -9.18
N ARG A 21 -27.90 -17.67 -8.93
CA ARG A 21 -28.91 -17.65 -9.99
C ARG A 21 -28.87 -16.35 -10.79
N LEU A 22 -28.71 -15.19 -10.11
CA LEU A 22 -28.60 -13.90 -10.77
C LEU A 22 -27.33 -13.85 -11.63
N PHE A 23 -26.19 -14.31 -11.12
CA PHE A 23 -24.94 -14.34 -11.88
C PHE A 23 -25.04 -15.24 -13.09
N THR A 24 -25.64 -16.43 -12.97
CA THR A 24 -25.88 -17.33 -14.11
C THR A 24 -26.73 -16.64 -15.16
N LEU A 25 -27.82 -15.98 -14.75
CA LEU A 25 -28.71 -15.26 -15.67
C LEU A 25 -27.99 -14.12 -16.40
N LEU A 26 -27.17 -13.37 -15.70
CA LEU A 26 -26.37 -12.28 -16.31
C LEU A 26 -25.33 -12.83 -17.28
N GLN A 27 -24.73 -13.99 -16.96
CA GLN A 27 -23.78 -14.68 -17.84
C GLN A 27 -24.46 -15.23 -19.09
N ASP A 28 -25.63 -15.88 -18.95
CA ASP A 28 -26.41 -16.43 -20.07
C ASP A 28 -26.89 -15.36 -21.06
N HIS A 29 -26.96 -14.10 -20.60
CA HIS A 29 -27.35 -12.95 -21.43
C HIS A 29 -26.15 -12.09 -21.87
N ASP A 30 -24.93 -12.59 -21.77
CA ASP A 30 -23.69 -11.88 -22.11
C ASP A 30 -23.51 -10.53 -21.36
N CYS A 31 -24.21 -10.36 -20.22
CA CYS A 31 -24.09 -9.19 -19.37
C CYS A 31 -22.94 -9.30 -18.36
N LEU A 32 -22.37 -10.50 -18.20
CA LEU A 32 -21.32 -10.81 -17.24
C LEU A 32 -20.38 -11.86 -17.81
N ALA A 33 -19.10 -11.55 -17.90
CA ALA A 33 -18.04 -12.51 -18.13
C ALA A 33 -17.27 -12.76 -16.84
N ILE A 34 -17.16 -14.04 -16.44
CA ILE A 34 -16.41 -14.44 -15.24
C ILE A 34 -15.09 -15.07 -15.69
N SER A 35 -13.98 -14.46 -15.31
CA SER A 35 -12.66 -15.02 -15.52
C SER A 35 -12.28 -15.93 -14.34
N PRO A 36 -11.87 -17.20 -14.57
CA PRO A 36 -11.34 -18.04 -13.50
C PRO A 36 -10.11 -17.41 -12.85
N GLN A 37 -9.95 -17.58 -11.52
CA GLN A 37 -8.79 -17.07 -10.80
C GLN A 37 -7.45 -17.53 -11.42
N SER A 38 -7.38 -18.74 -11.93
CA SER A 38 -6.21 -19.27 -12.63
C SER A 38 -5.82 -18.47 -13.87
N SER A 39 -6.80 -17.96 -14.63
CA SER A 39 -6.52 -17.12 -15.79
C SER A 39 -6.03 -15.72 -15.40
N ILE A 40 -6.50 -15.17 -14.29
CA ILE A 40 -6.02 -13.91 -13.71
C ILE A 40 -4.55 -14.06 -13.31
N GLU A 41 -4.22 -15.10 -12.54
CA GLU A 41 -2.85 -15.35 -12.13
C GLU A 41 -1.92 -15.61 -13.30
N GLN A 42 -2.36 -16.37 -14.30
CA GLN A 42 -1.59 -16.60 -15.53
C GLN A 42 -1.34 -15.30 -16.29
N HIS A 43 -2.36 -14.46 -16.42
CA HIS A 43 -2.22 -13.15 -17.04
C HIS A 43 -1.16 -12.28 -16.34
N TRP A 44 -1.27 -12.16 -15.00
CA TRP A 44 -0.29 -11.39 -14.23
C TRP A 44 1.14 -11.92 -14.36
N ARG A 45 1.31 -13.25 -14.41
CA ARG A 45 2.62 -13.87 -14.65
C ARG A 45 3.20 -13.60 -16.04
N GLN A 46 2.36 -13.30 -17.01
CA GLN A 46 2.80 -12.89 -18.37
C GLN A 46 3.15 -11.41 -18.42
N VAL A 47 2.45 -10.59 -17.64
CA VAL A 47 2.56 -9.13 -17.66
C VAL A 47 3.72 -8.63 -16.80
N ILE A 48 3.96 -9.25 -15.65
CA ILE A 48 5.05 -8.86 -14.72
C ILE A 48 6.08 -9.97 -14.60
N GLY A 49 7.36 -9.58 -14.54
CA GLY A 49 8.51 -10.47 -14.42
C GLY A 49 8.73 -10.99 -12.99
N ASP A 50 9.65 -11.92 -12.87
CA ASP A 50 10.17 -12.34 -11.57
C ASP A 50 10.97 -11.21 -10.92
N GLN A 51 10.84 -11.02 -9.62
CA GLN A 51 11.39 -9.91 -8.84
C GLN A 51 10.82 -8.51 -9.18
N ASP A 52 9.78 -8.41 -10.00
CA ASP A 52 9.12 -7.13 -10.24
C ASP A 52 8.35 -6.68 -8.99
N VAL A 53 8.37 -5.37 -8.75
CA VAL A 53 7.45 -4.69 -7.83
C VAL A 53 6.41 -3.96 -8.64
N VAL A 54 5.14 -4.09 -8.29
CA VAL A 54 4.05 -3.32 -8.87
C VAL A 54 3.49 -2.38 -7.81
N HIS A 55 3.42 -1.10 -8.12
CA HIS A 55 2.70 -0.14 -7.31
C HIS A 55 1.22 -0.21 -7.68
N ILE A 56 0.41 -0.80 -6.81
CA ILE A 56 -1.03 -0.95 -7.06
C ILE A 56 -1.75 0.39 -6.92
N GLY A 57 -1.30 1.20 -5.98
CA GLY A 57 -1.80 2.54 -5.72
C GLY A 57 -1.63 2.91 -4.25
N HIS A 58 -1.44 4.20 -3.95
CA HIS A 58 -1.13 4.72 -2.62
C HIS A 58 0.01 3.94 -1.96
N ALA A 59 -0.24 3.25 -0.83
CA ALA A 59 0.74 2.42 -0.13
C ALA A 59 0.76 0.95 -0.60
N ALA A 60 -0.18 0.56 -1.46
CA ALA A 60 -0.33 -0.82 -1.88
C ALA A 60 0.75 -1.22 -2.88
N LEU A 61 1.59 -2.18 -2.49
CA LEU A 61 2.63 -2.76 -3.35
C LEU A 61 2.40 -4.26 -3.52
N MET A 62 2.78 -4.78 -4.68
CA MET A 62 2.82 -6.21 -4.96
C MET A 62 4.21 -6.59 -5.46
N TYR A 63 4.84 -7.57 -4.81
CA TYR A 63 6.13 -8.14 -5.21
C TYR A 63 5.92 -9.54 -5.77
N ARG A 64 6.54 -9.86 -6.90
CA ARG A 64 6.53 -11.20 -7.48
C ARG A 64 7.86 -11.93 -7.25
N HIS A 65 7.77 -13.14 -6.74
CA HIS A 65 8.88 -14.11 -6.69
C HIS A 65 8.41 -15.44 -7.25
N GLN A 66 8.90 -15.81 -8.44
CA GLN A 66 8.47 -17.02 -9.15
C GLN A 66 6.94 -17.12 -9.27
N GLU A 67 6.33 -18.11 -8.59
CA GLU A 67 4.90 -18.35 -8.56
C GLU A 67 4.16 -17.53 -7.49
N HIS A 68 4.90 -16.87 -6.60
CA HIS A 68 4.38 -16.20 -5.42
C HIS A 68 4.20 -14.71 -5.65
N PHE A 69 3.09 -14.19 -5.14
CA PHE A 69 2.81 -12.77 -5.06
C PHE A 69 2.69 -12.35 -3.60
N PHE A 70 3.46 -11.35 -3.18
CA PHE A 70 3.42 -10.80 -1.83
C PHE A 70 2.85 -9.40 -1.90
N TRP A 71 1.82 -9.13 -1.09
CA TRP A 71 1.21 -7.81 -1.05
C TRP A 71 1.63 -7.08 0.22
N PHE A 72 1.82 -5.77 0.09
CA PHE A 72 2.11 -4.87 1.19
C PHE A 72 1.03 -3.80 1.24
N ASP A 73 0.46 -3.57 2.42
CA ASP A 73 -0.54 -2.55 2.71
C ASP A 73 -1.64 -2.42 1.65
N PRO A 74 -2.40 -3.47 1.36
CA PRO A 74 -3.38 -3.44 0.27
C PRO A 74 -4.56 -2.52 0.61
N TRP A 75 -4.54 -1.31 0.09
CA TRP A 75 -5.63 -0.35 0.15
C TRP A 75 -6.27 -0.18 -1.23
N LEU A 76 -7.25 -1.03 -1.52
CA LEU A 76 -7.87 -1.13 -2.84
C LEU A 76 -9.25 -0.46 -2.91
N MET A 77 -9.79 0.00 -1.79
CA MET A 77 -11.13 0.57 -1.68
C MET A 77 -11.12 1.89 -0.90
N PRO A 78 -10.46 2.94 -1.41
CA PRO A 78 -10.40 4.22 -0.72
C PRO A 78 -11.82 4.78 -0.53
N TRP A 79 -12.15 5.18 0.68
CA TRP A 79 -13.50 5.60 1.07
C TRP A 79 -13.93 6.96 0.51
N PHE A 80 -13.00 7.77 0.06
CA PHE A 80 -13.24 9.13 -0.45
C PHE A 80 -13.05 9.23 -1.98
N ALA A 81 -12.63 8.18 -2.64
CA ALA A 81 -12.43 8.19 -4.08
C ALA A 81 -13.64 7.56 -4.76
N GLU A 82 -14.19 8.24 -5.77
CA GLU A 82 -14.77 7.53 -6.88
C GLU A 82 -13.61 6.81 -7.57
N SER A 83 -13.26 5.66 -7.01
CA SER A 83 -12.17 4.88 -7.55
C SER A 83 -12.49 4.56 -9.01
N PRO A 84 -11.62 4.86 -9.98
CA PRO A 84 -11.74 4.30 -11.31
C PRO A 84 -11.61 2.78 -11.29
N VAL A 85 -11.22 2.25 -10.13
CA VAL A 85 -11.05 0.85 -9.83
C VAL A 85 -12.36 0.32 -9.25
N PRO A 86 -13.02 -0.65 -9.90
CA PRO A 86 -14.23 -1.26 -9.38
C PRO A 86 -14.01 -1.84 -7.98
N SER A 87 -15.04 -1.83 -7.15
CA SER A 87 -15.03 -2.44 -5.81
C SER A 87 -14.63 -3.94 -5.77
N LEU A 88 -14.45 -4.56 -6.92
CA LEU A 88 -13.98 -5.93 -7.10
C LEU A 88 -12.51 -6.04 -7.51
N TRP A 89 -11.77 -4.97 -7.40
CA TRP A 89 -10.37 -4.90 -7.83
C TRP A 89 -9.47 -5.96 -7.19
N ALA A 90 -9.72 -6.29 -5.93
CA ALA A 90 -9.02 -7.38 -5.26
C ALA A 90 -9.13 -8.72 -6.01
N ASN A 91 -10.23 -8.93 -6.72
CA ASN A 91 -10.47 -10.14 -7.50
C ASN A 91 -9.83 -10.10 -8.89
N LEU A 92 -9.35 -8.92 -9.35
CA LEU A 92 -8.62 -8.75 -10.60
C LEU A 92 -7.10 -8.86 -10.42
N LEU A 93 -6.63 -8.87 -9.18
CA LEU A 93 -5.23 -9.05 -8.85
C LEU A 93 -4.93 -10.53 -8.61
N PRO A 94 -3.68 -10.97 -8.81
CA PRO A 94 -3.28 -12.34 -8.50
C PRO A 94 -3.42 -12.56 -7.00
N ARG A 95 -3.88 -13.73 -6.60
CA ARG A 95 -4.03 -14.07 -5.19
C ARG A 95 -2.69 -13.98 -4.46
N PRO A 96 -2.60 -13.24 -3.34
CA PRO A 96 -1.36 -13.17 -2.60
C PRO A 96 -1.04 -14.49 -1.88
N SER A 97 0.23 -14.86 -1.91
CA SER A 97 0.79 -15.93 -1.09
C SER A 97 0.93 -15.52 0.37
N ALA A 98 1.12 -14.23 0.62
CA ALA A 98 1.07 -13.61 1.94
C ALA A 98 0.83 -12.09 1.80
N ILE A 99 0.27 -11.49 2.85
CA ILE A 99 0.06 -10.05 2.98
C ILE A 99 0.89 -9.55 4.16
N PHE A 100 1.58 -8.42 3.98
CA PHE A 100 2.39 -7.77 4.99
C PHE A 100 1.78 -6.40 5.29
N LEU A 101 1.42 -6.16 6.55
CA LEU A 101 0.89 -4.88 7.01
C LEU A 101 1.98 -4.13 7.77
N THR A 102 2.21 -2.87 7.42
CA THR A 102 3.27 -2.06 8.02
C THR A 102 2.83 -1.44 9.34
N HIS A 103 1.71 -0.75 9.36
CA HIS A 103 1.22 -0.01 10.53
C HIS A 103 -0.31 0.15 10.50
N ASP A 104 -0.86 0.76 11.52
CA ASP A 104 -2.28 0.74 11.88
C ASP A 104 -3.12 1.88 11.30
N HIS A 105 -2.60 2.66 10.36
CA HIS A 105 -3.39 3.68 9.68
C HIS A 105 -4.39 3.07 8.67
N ASP A 106 -5.52 3.75 8.48
CA ASP A 106 -6.65 3.27 7.68
C ASP A 106 -6.31 3.07 6.19
N ASP A 107 -5.30 3.76 5.69
CA ASP A 107 -4.79 3.67 4.32
C ASP A 107 -3.70 2.60 4.15
N HIS A 108 -3.35 1.89 5.22
CA HIS A 108 -2.45 0.73 5.24
C HIS A 108 -3.17 -0.55 5.72
N VAL A 109 -4.09 -0.40 6.69
CA VAL A 109 -4.92 -1.50 7.18
C VAL A 109 -6.38 -1.19 6.89
N ASP A 110 -6.84 -1.49 5.69
CA ASP A 110 -8.22 -1.24 5.27
C ASP A 110 -9.11 -2.48 5.45
N PRO A 111 -10.01 -2.49 6.46
CA PRO A 111 -10.91 -3.60 6.68
C PRO A 111 -11.80 -3.92 5.48
N ARG A 112 -12.16 -2.93 4.65
CA ARG A 112 -13.00 -3.12 3.47
C ARG A 112 -12.27 -3.92 2.40
N THR A 113 -11.03 -3.57 2.10
CA THR A 113 -10.17 -4.35 1.20
C THR A 113 -9.96 -5.76 1.75
N LEU A 114 -9.58 -5.88 3.02
CA LEU A 114 -9.33 -7.15 3.68
C LEU A 114 -10.57 -8.04 3.72
N TYR A 115 -11.77 -7.46 3.83
CA TYR A 115 -13.03 -8.19 3.83
C TYR A 115 -13.23 -9.01 2.53
N HIS A 116 -12.79 -8.49 1.40
CA HIS A 116 -12.94 -9.14 0.08
C HIS A 116 -11.87 -10.20 -0.22
N LEU A 117 -10.85 -10.32 0.62
CA LEU A 117 -9.76 -11.27 0.40
C LEU A 117 -10.08 -12.66 0.95
N PRO A 118 -9.55 -13.73 0.34
CA PRO A 118 -9.69 -15.10 0.85
C PRO A 118 -9.12 -15.25 2.26
N LYS A 119 -9.88 -15.84 3.17
CA LYS A 119 -9.58 -15.83 4.62
C LYS A 119 -8.48 -16.81 5.07
N ASN A 120 -8.00 -17.65 4.18
CA ASN A 120 -6.89 -18.57 4.39
C ASN A 120 -5.54 -18.04 3.86
N ILE A 121 -5.45 -16.77 3.46
CA ILE A 121 -4.18 -16.13 3.12
C ILE A 121 -3.43 -15.81 4.43
N PRO A 122 -2.13 -16.14 4.53
CA PRO A 122 -1.30 -15.67 5.63
C PRO A 122 -1.21 -14.13 5.66
N ILE A 123 -1.51 -13.54 6.81
CA ILE A 123 -1.30 -12.10 7.04
C ILE A 123 -0.23 -11.94 8.11
N ILE A 124 0.81 -11.19 7.76
CA ILE A 124 1.93 -10.86 8.61
C ILE A 124 1.72 -9.45 9.14
N VAL A 125 1.72 -9.32 10.47
CA VAL A 125 1.46 -8.06 11.16
C VAL A 125 2.59 -7.72 12.11
N PRO A 126 2.76 -6.44 12.48
CA PRO A 126 3.71 -6.05 13.51
C PRO A 126 3.44 -6.74 14.84
N SER A 127 4.51 -7.18 15.51
CA SER A 127 4.40 -7.89 16.77
C SER A 127 4.22 -6.94 17.95
N ARG A 128 3.34 -7.28 18.87
CA ARG A 128 3.21 -6.64 20.18
C ARG A 128 4.50 -6.66 21.02
N ARG A 129 5.44 -7.53 20.68
CA ARG A 129 6.80 -7.54 21.27
C ARG A 129 7.66 -6.36 20.84
N ASN A 130 7.31 -5.71 19.74
CA ASN A 130 7.85 -4.41 19.37
C ASN A 130 7.25 -3.42 20.38
N ARG A 131 8.00 -2.99 21.37
CA ARG A 131 7.55 -2.24 22.55
C ARG A 131 6.58 -1.11 22.22
N THR A 132 5.47 -1.08 22.93
CA THR A 132 4.41 -0.12 22.66
C THR A 132 3.79 0.40 23.94
N THR A 133 3.50 1.69 23.98
CA THR A 133 2.69 2.32 25.03
C THR A 133 1.21 2.05 24.77
N PHE A 134 0.81 2.04 23.50
CA PHE A 134 -0.50 1.69 23.03
C PHE A 134 -0.42 0.46 22.13
N HIS A 135 -1.55 -0.16 21.94
CA HIS A 135 -1.62 -1.47 21.33
C HIS A 135 -2.77 -1.52 20.32
N TYR A 136 -2.40 -1.59 19.06
CA TYR A 136 -3.39 -1.90 18.02
C TYR A 136 -3.55 -3.42 17.91
N ASP A 137 -4.75 -3.91 18.12
CA ASP A 137 -5.01 -5.35 18.14
C ASP A 137 -5.32 -5.89 16.74
N TYR A 138 -4.27 -6.01 15.92
CA TYR A 138 -4.38 -6.63 14.59
C TYR A 138 -4.98 -8.04 14.65
N LEU A 139 -4.65 -8.81 15.69
CA LEU A 139 -5.09 -10.20 15.78
C LEU A 139 -6.60 -10.30 15.96
N SER A 140 -7.18 -9.47 16.82
CA SER A 140 -8.63 -9.43 17.00
C SER A 140 -9.32 -8.93 15.74
N LEU A 141 -8.88 -7.81 15.17
CA LEU A 141 -9.44 -7.27 13.94
C LEU A 141 -9.46 -8.32 12.82
N LEU A 142 -8.33 -8.94 12.54
CA LEU A 142 -8.20 -9.88 11.43
C LEU A 142 -8.97 -11.17 11.67
N ARG A 143 -9.07 -11.64 12.91
CA ARG A 143 -9.91 -12.77 13.28
C ARG A 143 -11.39 -12.48 13.12
N GLU A 144 -11.84 -11.29 13.51
CA GLU A 144 -13.23 -10.85 13.30
C GLU A 144 -13.56 -10.75 11.81
N LEU A 145 -12.59 -10.36 10.98
CA LEU A 145 -12.71 -10.42 9.52
C LEU A 145 -12.66 -11.85 8.95
N GLY A 146 -12.42 -12.85 9.79
CA GLY A 146 -12.42 -14.28 9.43
C GLY A 146 -11.07 -14.87 9.02
N PHE A 147 -9.96 -14.12 9.11
CA PHE A 147 -8.65 -14.65 8.76
C PHE A 147 -8.16 -15.72 9.74
N THR A 148 -7.71 -16.87 9.20
CA THR A 148 -7.30 -18.04 9.99
C THR A 148 -5.80 -18.14 10.18
N GLN A 149 -5.00 -17.43 9.37
CA GLN A 149 -3.55 -17.48 9.38
C GLN A 149 -2.96 -16.07 9.60
N VAL A 150 -2.97 -15.61 10.85
CA VAL A 150 -2.37 -14.34 11.22
C VAL A 150 -1.10 -14.58 12.03
N LYS A 151 0.02 -14.01 11.59
CA LYS A 151 1.32 -14.15 12.23
C LYS A 151 1.89 -12.78 12.61
N GLU A 152 2.22 -12.61 13.88
CA GLU A 152 3.01 -11.46 14.35
C GLU A 152 4.48 -11.65 13.98
N MET A 153 5.15 -10.57 13.56
CA MET A 153 6.56 -10.54 13.24
C MET A 153 7.26 -9.39 13.97
N ALA A 154 8.21 -9.72 14.84
CA ALA A 154 8.98 -8.74 15.58
C ALA A 154 10.15 -8.21 14.75
N HIS A 155 10.69 -7.04 15.12
CA HIS A 155 11.84 -6.44 14.45
C HIS A 155 13.01 -7.42 14.35
N GLY A 156 13.55 -7.57 13.15
CA GLY A 156 14.65 -8.49 12.84
C GLY A 156 14.22 -9.93 12.57
N GLU A 157 12.96 -10.30 12.81
CA GLU A 157 12.41 -11.57 12.34
C GLU A 157 12.16 -11.54 10.83
N SER A 158 12.11 -12.71 10.20
CA SER A 158 11.85 -12.82 8.78
C SER A 158 10.81 -13.89 8.44
N TRP A 159 10.16 -13.67 7.29
CA TRP A 159 9.32 -14.63 6.59
C TRP A 159 10.06 -15.12 5.36
N ARG A 160 10.08 -16.44 5.11
CA ARG A 160 10.78 -17.01 3.97
C ARG A 160 9.88 -17.92 3.14
N VAL A 161 10.00 -17.76 1.82
CA VAL A 161 9.39 -18.64 0.82
C VAL A 161 10.41 -18.87 -0.30
N GLY A 162 10.88 -20.10 -0.47
CA GLY A 162 11.98 -20.38 -1.39
C GLY A 162 13.22 -19.56 -1.04
N GLU A 163 13.72 -18.81 -2.01
CA GLU A 163 14.93 -17.97 -1.87
C GLU A 163 14.62 -16.54 -1.42
N VAL A 164 13.34 -16.13 -1.39
CA VAL A 164 12.98 -14.80 -0.90
C VAL A 164 12.85 -14.79 0.62
N GLU A 165 13.48 -13.80 1.22
CA GLU A 165 13.38 -13.47 2.64
C GLU A 165 12.78 -12.09 2.79
N ILE A 166 11.68 -11.96 3.55
CA ILE A 166 11.06 -10.67 3.89
C ILE A 166 11.32 -10.43 5.37
N VAL A 167 12.12 -9.41 5.66
CA VAL A 167 12.63 -9.09 7.00
C VAL A 167 11.83 -7.94 7.58
N SER A 168 11.37 -8.08 8.83
CA SER A 168 10.77 -6.98 9.59
C SER A 168 11.84 -6.00 10.05
N VAL A 169 11.65 -4.74 9.72
CA VAL A 169 12.55 -3.62 10.03
C VAL A 169 11.83 -2.66 10.97
N PRO A 170 12.53 -2.08 11.98
CA PRO A 170 11.91 -1.11 12.87
C PRO A 170 11.30 0.08 12.12
N PHE A 171 10.06 0.40 12.46
CA PHE A 171 9.36 1.61 12.04
C PHE A 171 9.48 2.68 13.13
N TYR A 172 9.67 3.92 12.76
CA TYR A 172 9.79 5.07 13.66
C TYR A 172 8.87 6.20 13.23
N GLY A 173 8.54 7.07 14.17
CA GLY A 173 7.84 8.33 13.92
C GLY A 173 6.41 8.18 13.39
N GLU A 174 6.02 9.14 12.57
CA GLU A 174 4.71 9.35 11.97
C GLU A 174 3.66 9.85 12.96
N ASP A 175 3.62 9.35 14.19
CA ASP A 175 2.71 9.85 15.21
C ASP A 175 3.30 11.01 15.99
N PRO A 176 2.50 12.08 16.17
CA PRO A 176 2.96 13.32 16.77
C PRO A 176 3.26 13.24 18.25
N CYS A 177 2.77 12.21 18.92
CA CYS A 177 2.88 12.07 20.35
C CYS A 177 3.95 11.06 20.77
N ASP A 178 4.87 10.67 19.86
CA ASP A 178 5.86 9.61 20.10
C ASP A 178 5.24 8.33 20.69
N MET A 179 4.00 8.05 20.32
CA MET A 179 3.35 6.81 20.73
C MET A 179 4.10 5.65 20.08
N GLU A 180 4.67 4.80 20.92
CA GLU A 180 5.29 3.57 20.44
C GLU A 180 4.18 2.58 20.11
N LEU A 181 3.84 2.46 18.84
CA LEU A 181 2.88 1.49 18.31
C LEU A 181 3.61 0.29 17.69
N PRO A 182 2.98 -0.91 17.62
CA PRO A 182 3.58 -2.05 16.94
C PRO A 182 3.54 -1.82 15.43
N ARG A 183 4.67 -1.43 14.85
CA ARG A 183 4.82 -1.06 13.45
C ARG A 183 6.07 -1.66 12.85
N ASN A 184 6.02 -2.00 11.57
CA ASN A 184 7.13 -2.55 10.81
C ASN A 184 7.31 -1.80 9.49
N CYS A 185 8.56 -1.60 9.07
CA CYS A 185 8.92 -1.57 7.67
C CYS A 185 9.32 -2.99 7.23
N TYR A 186 9.46 -3.21 5.92
CA TYR A 186 9.87 -4.52 5.40
C TYR A 186 11.01 -4.40 4.41
N LEU A 187 12.02 -5.27 4.56
CA LEU A 187 13.07 -5.46 3.58
C LEU A 187 12.86 -6.79 2.85
N ILE A 188 12.65 -6.72 1.55
CA ILE A 188 12.61 -7.89 0.67
C ILE A 188 14.03 -8.17 0.21
N VAL A 189 14.52 -9.39 0.45
CA VAL A 189 15.85 -9.87 0.04
C VAL A 189 15.63 -11.06 -0.90
N ASP A 190 15.99 -10.90 -2.17
CA ASP A 190 15.74 -11.93 -3.19
C ASP A 190 16.87 -11.96 -4.22
N ARG A 191 17.71 -13.00 -4.16
CA ARG A 191 18.76 -13.28 -5.15
C ARG A 191 19.59 -12.05 -5.55
N GLY A 192 20.03 -11.28 -4.54
CA GLY A 192 20.84 -10.08 -4.72
C GLY A 192 20.07 -8.80 -5.04
N ARG A 193 18.75 -8.85 -5.16
CA ARG A 193 17.87 -7.68 -5.18
C ARG A 193 17.30 -7.44 -3.78
N ASN A 194 17.53 -6.25 -3.26
CA ASN A 194 16.99 -5.80 -1.99
C ASN A 194 16.04 -4.62 -2.22
N VAL A 195 14.81 -4.74 -1.72
CA VAL A 195 13.76 -3.72 -1.84
C VAL A 195 13.27 -3.34 -0.44
N LEU A 196 13.34 -2.06 -0.10
CA LEU A 196 12.84 -1.55 1.17
C LEU A 196 11.45 -0.93 0.99
N VAL A 197 10.48 -1.48 1.70
CA VAL A 197 9.16 -0.88 1.94
C VAL A 197 9.26 -0.13 3.26
N HIS A 198 9.59 1.17 3.18
CA HIS A 198 9.82 2.02 4.35
C HIS A 198 8.52 2.66 4.85
N ALA A 199 7.52 2.71 4.01
CA ALA A 199 6.22 3.32 4.28
C ALA A 199 6.35 4.76 4.80
N ASP A 200 5.62 5.09 5.84
CA ASP A 200 5.58 6.42 6.44
C ASP A 200 6.54 6.58 7.62
N SER A 201 7.48 5.64 7.75
CA SER A 201 8.47 5.66 8.83
C SER A 201 9.46 6.81 8.68
N GLY A 202 9.54 7.67 9.68
CA GLY A 202 10.43 8.82 9.73
C GLY A 202 11.01 9.06 11.13
N PRO A 203 11.71 10.17 11.36
CA PRO A 203 12.21 10.50 12.68
C PRO A 203 11.08 10.74 13.69
N THR A 204 11.26 10.27 14.92
CA THR A 204 10.41 10.61 16.05
C THR A 204 10.72 12.02 16.58
N ASN A 205 9.88 12.59 17.47
CA ASN A 205 10.12 13.90 18.08
C ASN A 205 11.41 13.91 18.93
N ASP A 206 11.76 12.79 19.54
CA ASP A 206 13.03 12.62 20.26
C ASP A 206 14.19 12.22 19.33
N ARG A 207 13.99 12.37 18.01
CA ARG A 207 14.96 12.13 16.92
C ARG A 207 15.41 10.69 16.73
N ARG A 208 14.75 9.70 17.33
CA ARG A 208 15.00 8.29 16.97
C ARG A 208 14.57 8.05 15.54
N SER A 209 15.35 7.32 14.79
CA SER A 209 15.05 6.96 13.40
C SER A 209 15.83 5.72 12.96
N ALA A 210 15.54 5.22 11.79
CA ALA A 210 16.29 4.13 11.17
C ALA A 210 17.77 4.51 10.91
N LEU A 211 18.04 5.79 10.68
CA LEU A 211 19.41 6.30 10.48
C LEU A 211 20.13 6.42 11.83
N GLN A 212 19.56 7.14 12.79
CA GLN A 212 20.18 7.36 14.08
C GLN A 212 20.46 6.05 14.84
N ASN A 213 19.56 5.08 14.76
CA ASN A 213 19.73 3.78 15.36
C ASN A 213 20.56 2.82 14.49
N GLN A 214 21.17 3.33 13.43
CA GLN A 214 22.04 2.59 12.51
C GLN A 214 21.38 1.34 11.89
N VAL A 215 20.05 1.37 11.74
CA VAL A 215 19.30 0.25 11.18
C VAL A 215 19.71 0.03 9.74
N MET A 216 19.79 1.09 8.92
CA MET A 216 20.19 1.00 7.52
C MET A 216 21.61 0.46 7.38
N ASN A 217 22.55 0.93 8.20
CA ASN A 217 23.93 0.42 8.19
C ASN A 217 24.00 -1.09 8.48
N LYS A 218 23.21 -1.56 9.46
CA LYS A 218 23.13 -2.98 9.82
C LYS A 218 22.52 -3.82 8.70
N LEU A 219 21.48 -3.31 8.05
CA LEU A 219 20.83 -3.99 6.92
C LEU A 219 21.78 -4.10 5.73
N VAL A 220 22.45 -3.00 5.35
CA VAL A 220 23.43 -2.99 4.26
C VAL A 220 24.61 -3.91 4.57
N ALA A 221 25.13 -3.89 5.82
CA ALA A 221 26.21 -4.78 6.23
C ALA A 221 25.83 -6.27 6.15
N ARG A 222 24.56 -6.60 6.40
CA ARG A 222 24.08 -7.98 6.42
C ARG A 222 23.65 -8.48 5.04
N TYR A 223 22.93 -7.66 4.28
CA TYR A 223 22.25 -8.07 3.04
C TYR A 223 22.82 -7.41 1.78
N GLY A 224 23.75 -6.47 1.93
CA GLY A 224 24.27 -5.66 0.83
C GLY A 224 23.42 -4.43 0.53
N PRO A 225 23.74 -3.69 -0.55
CA PRO A 225 22.99 -2.50 -0.96
C PRO A 225 21.51 -2.76 -1.11
N ILE A 226 20.69 -1.76 -0.77
CA ILE A 226 19.23 -1.78 -0.94
C ILE A 226 18.91 -0.97 -2.21
N GLN A 227 18.73 -1.66 -3.34
CA GLN A 227 18.67 -1.02 -4.64
C GLN A 227 17.45 -0.14 -4.85
N LEU A 228 16.30 -0.52 -4.25
CA LEU A 228 15.01 0.13 -4.45
C LEU A 228 14.39 0.46 -3.10
N VAL A 229 14.05 1.73 -2.89
CA VAL A 229 13.43 2.23 -1.66
C VAL A 229 12.07 2.84 -1.99
N PHE A 230 11.02 2.33 -1.36
CA PHE A 230 9.69 2.92 -1.33
C PHE A 230 9.49 3.63 0.00
N ALA A 231 9.26 4.93 -0.02
CA ALA A 231 8.92 5.70 1.17
C ALA A 231 7.95 6.83 0.83
N SER A 232 7.14 7.18 1.80
CA SER A 232 6.31 8.38 1.72
C SER A 232 7.20 9.62 1.72
N GLN A 233 6.80 10.64 0.99
CA GLN A 233 7.41 11.96 1.02
C GLN A 233 6.39 12.92 1.62
N GLN A 234 6.10 12.75 2.90
CA GLN A 234 5.15 13.57 3.62
C GLN A 234 5.86 14.46 4.64
N GLN A 235 5.58 15.74 4.55
CA GLN A 235 5.96 16.71 5.57
C GLN A 235 4.68 17.26 6.20
N LEU A 236 4.13 16.55 7.18
CA LEU A 236 2.97 17.03 7.92
C LEU A 236 3.45 17.94 9.06
N LYS A 237 3.05 19.20 9.05
CA LYS A 237 3.43 20.17 10.08
C LYS A 237 2.43 20.26 11.23
N GLU A 238 1.20 19.90 11.02
CA GLU A 238 0.16 19.99 12.01
C GLU A 238 -0.70 18.73 12.08
N VAL A 239 -0.73 18.17 13.28
CA VAL A 239 -1.50 16.98 13.62
C VAL A 239 -2.96 17.26 13.89
N ARG A 240 -3.41 18.48 13.77
CA ARG A 240 -4.81 18.83 14.01
C ARG A 240 -5.81 18.11 13.12
N SER A 241 -5.35 17.52 12.02
CA SER A 241 -6.18 16.72 11.12
C SER A 241 -6.51 15.31 11.64
N TYR A 242 -5.76 14.78 12.59
CA TYR A 242 -6.05 13.48 13.18
C TYR A 242 -6.96 13.63 14.40
N ALA A 243 -8.28 13.57 14.17
CA ALA A 243 -9.28 13.77 15.22
C ALA A 243 -9.13 12.84 16.44
N ALA A 244 -8.60 11.63 16.24
CA ALA A 244 -8.32 10.69 17.32
C ALA A 244 -7.22 11.20 18.25
N TYR A 245 -6.16 11.80 17.72
CA TYR A 245 -5.08 12.39 18.52
C TYR A 245 -5.52 13.68 19.21
N ALA A 246 -6.40 14.44 18.56
CA ALA A 246 -7.01 15.62 19.15
C ALA A 246 -7.74 15.32 20.46
N CYS A 247 -8.30 14.13 20.61
CA CYS A 247 -8.99 13.69 21.81
C CYS A 247 -8.07 13.15 22.90
N LEU A 248 -6.85 12.71 22.54
CA LEU A 248 -5.93 12.01 23.45
C LEU A 248 -4.78 12.88 23.95
N SER A 249 -4.42 13.94 23.23
CA SER A 249 -3.28 14.79 23.55
C SER A 249 -3.68 16.07 24.28
N HIS A 250 -2.85 16.50 25.24
CA HIS A 250 -3.06 17.76 25.93
C HIS A 250 -2.84 18.93 24.95
N PRO A 251 -3.71 19.97 24.91
CA PRO A 251 -3.59 21.10 23.97
C PRO A 251 -2.22 21.81 23.97
N GLY A 252 -1.49 21.81 25.09
CA GLY A 252 -0.15 22.38 25.19
C GLY A 252 0.94 21.55 24.48
N GLN A 253 0.70 20.25 24.25
CA GLN A 253 1.64 19.36 23.55
C GLN A 253 1.52 19.50 22.02
N TRP A 254 0.42 20.05 21.52
CA TRP A 254 0.17 20.22 20.09
C TRP A 254 1.02 21.33 19.45
N LEU A 255 1.51 22.26 20.24
CA LEU A 255 2.30 23.38 19.75
C LEU A 255 3.76 23.03 19.51
N ASP A 256 4.26 21.98 20.20
CA ASP A 256 5.65 21.53 20.13
C ASP A 256 5.89 20.40 19.14
N VAL A 257 4.83 19.85 18.54
CA VAL A 257 4.92 18.72 17.60
C VAL A 257 5.46 19.12 16.21
N GLY A 258 5.89 20.34 16.07
CA GLY A 258 6.01 21.07 14.81
C GLY A 258 7.07 20.62 13.82
N GLU A 259 8.17 19.96 14.13
CA GLU A 259 9.23 19.83 13.13
C GLU A 259 9.93 18.47 13.02
N ASN A 260 9.67 17.51 13.86
CA ASN A 260 10.56 16.37 14.02
C ASN A 260 10.02 14.99 13.59
N GLY A 261 8.74 14.86 13.29
CA GLY A 261 8.11 13.57 13.00
C GLY A 261 7.95 13.24 11.50
N PHE A 262 8.71 13.89 10.59
CA PHE A 262 8.35 13.86 9.19
C PHE A 262 9.47 13.44 8.25
N LEU A 263 9.07 12.81 7.15
CA LEU A 263 9.92 12.38 6.04
C LEU A 263 10.38 13.59 5.22
N THR A 264 11.33 14.36 5.76
CA THR A 264 11.94 15.49 5.06
C THR A 264 12.83 15.00 3.92
N ASN A 265 13.05 15.84 2.91
CA ASN A 265 13.97 15.53 1.82
C ASN A 265 15.38 15.21 2.33
N GLY A 266 15.87 15.93 3.35
CA GLY A 266 17.16 15.66 3.97
C GLY A 266 17.24 14.27 4.60
N TYR A 267 16.20 13.85 5.34
CA TYR A 267 16.14 12.50 5.91
C TYR A 267 16.09 11.42 4.82
N LEU A 268 15.25 11.60 3.80
CA LEU A 268 15.10 10.64 2.71
C LEU A 268 16.39 10.52 1.86
N SER A 269 17.06 11.63 1.62
CA SER A 269 18.34 11.65 0.93
C SER A 269 19.41 10.89 1.71
N GLU A 270 19.56 11.13 3.03
CA GLU A 270 20.48 10.41 3.89
C GLU A 270 20.12 8.91 4.00
N LEU A 271 18.81 8.58 4.04
CA LEU A 271 18.32 7.20 4.03
C LEU A 271 18.79 6.48 2.77
N CYS A 272 18.57 7.08 1.60
CA CYS A 272 18.95 6.51 0.31
C CYS A 272 20.48 6.38 0.17
N GLN A 273 21.24 7.38 0.62
CA GLN A 273 22.69 7.33 0.63
C GLN A 273 23.20 6.19 1.50
N THR A 274 22.69 6.07 2.74
CA THR A 274 23.09 5.01 3.68
C THR A 274 22.68 3.62 3.18
N ALA A 275 21.51 3.51 2.56
CA ALA A 275 21.01 2.29 1.92
C ALA A 275 21.79 1.92 0.65
N GLN A 276 22.59 2.85 0.08
CA GLN A 276 23.23 2.73 -1.22
C GLN A 276 22.20 2.53 -2.35
N ALA A 277 21.05 3.20 -2.23
CA ALA A 277 19.94 3.05 -3.15
C ALA A 277 20.29 3.52 -4.57
N LYS A 278 19.75 2.82 -5.57
CA LYS A 278 19.81 3.21 -6.98
C LYS A 278 18.53 3.87 -7.45
N GLN A 279 17.42 3.54 -6.80
CA GLN A 279 16.10 4.08 -7.10
C GLN A 279 15.36 4.40 -5.80
N PHE A 280 14.86 5.62 -5.70
CA PHE A 280 13.88 6.04 -4.71
C PHE A 280 12.52 6.22 -5.39
N VAL A 281 11.47 5.72 -4.74
CA VAL A 281 10.09 5.88 -5.18
C VAL A 281 9.31 6.56 -4.07
N SER A 282 8.83 7.77 -4.37
CA SER A 282 7.86 8.45 -3.53
C SER A 282 6.49 7.82 -3.75
N TYR A 283 5.93 7.20 -2.72
CA TYR A 283 4.61 6.56 -2.74
C TYR A 283 3.87 6.86 -1.43
N ALA A 284 2.64 6.43 -1.29
CA ALA A 284 1.81 6.70 -0.08
C ALA A 284 1.72 8.19 0.30
N THR A 285 1.87 9.09 -0.68
CA THR A 285 1.93 10.54 -0.42
C THR A 285 0.56 11.21 -0.42
N GLY A 286 -0.52 10.43 -0.43
CA GLY A 286 -1.88 10.96 -0.55
C GLY A 286 -2.17 11.67 -1.88
N GLY A 287 -1.27 11.58 -2.84
CA GLY A 287 -1.34 12.23 -4.15
C GLY A 287 -1.36 11.24 -5.30
N ALA A 288 -1.89 10.04 -5.09
CA ALA A 288 -2.03 9.07 -6.16
C ALA A 288 -2.94 9.61 -7.27
N ASP A 289 -2.59 9.38 -8.52
CA ASP A 289 -3.34 9.87 -9.70
C ASP A 289 -4.80 9.40 -9.78
N TRP A 290 -5.15 8.41 -8.97
CA TRP A 290 -6.50 7.89 -8.85
C TRP A 290 -7.39 8.62 -7.83
N TYR A 291 -6.85 9.62 -7.12
CA TYR A 291 -7.70 10.55 -6.37
C TYR A 291 -8.51 11.41 -7.33
N PRO A 292 -9.82 11.60 -7.11
CA PRO A 292 -10.59 12.56 -7.88
C PRO A 292 -9.93 13.94 -7.87
N ASP A 293 -9.94 14.64 -8.98
CA ASP A 293 -9.26 15.94 -9.15
C ASP A 293 -9.58 16.93 -8.02
N HIS A 294 -10.82 16.91 -7.50
CA HIS A 294 -11.25 17.79 -6.42
C HIS A 294 -10.64 17.43 -5.04
N LEU A 295 -10.09 16.21 -4.88
CA LEU A 295 -9.35 15.80 -3.68
C LEU A 295 -7.84 15.76 -3.92
N SER A 296 -7.40 15.46 -5.14
CA SER A 296 -5.97 15.46 -5.49
C SER A 296 -5.33 16.82 -5.24
N PHE A 297 -6.11 17.92 -5.32
CA PHE A 297 -5.62 19.25 -5.01
C PHE A 297 -5.14 19.39 -3.55
N MET A 298 -5.74 18.66 -2.62
CA MET A 298 -5.36 18.69 -1.20
C MET A 298 -3.95 18.10 -1.00
N PHE A 299 -3.55 17.19 -1.88
CA PHE A 299 -2.30 16.46 -1.81
C PHE A 299 -1.28 16.87 -2.89
N SER A 300 -1.69 17.74 -3.82
CA SER A 300 -0.79 18.23 -4.86
C SER A 300 0.20 19.27 -4.33
N ALA A 301 1.50 19.04 -4.53
CA ALA A 301 2.54 20.02 -4.22
C ALA A 301 2.35 21.37 -4.96
N ARG A 302 1.53 21.39 -6.01
CA ARG A 302 1.21 22.60 -6.80
C ARG A 302 0.09 23.43 -6.21
N ASN A 303 -0.58 22.96 -5.16
CA ASN A 303 -1.68 23.73 -4.55
C ASN A 303 -1.15 24.71 -3.50
N PRO A 304 -1.21 26.04 -3.75
CA PRO A 304 -0.73 27.03 -2.79
C PRO A 304 -1.56 27.07 -1.49
N ALA A 305 -2.80 26.61 -1.49
CA ALA A 305 -3.62 26.52 -0.26
C ALA A 305 -3.16 25.39 0.67
N ARG A 306 -2.46 24.39 0.14
CA ARG A 306 -1.90 23.28 0.91
C ARG A 306 -0.80 23.75 1.88
N THR A 307 -0.02 24.73 1.48
CA THR A 307 1.06 25.28 2.31
C THR A 307 0.57 25.94 3.60
N SER A 308 -0.69 26.31 3.67
CA SER A 308 -1.27 26.99 4.84
C SER A 308 -1.92 26.05 5.86
N LEU A 309 -2.39 24.87 5.44
CA LEU A 309 -3.18 23.97 6.29
C LEU A 309 -2.41 22.74 6.79
N LEU A 310 -1.52 22.18 5.98
CA LEU A 310 -0.86 20.90 6.30
C LEU A 310 0.66 21.00 6.35
N THR A 311 1.28 21.99 5.68
CA THR A 311 2.73 22.08 5.57
C THR A 311 3.20 23.52 5.51
N ALA A 312 3.88 24.04 6.50
CA ALA A 312 4.52 25.36 6.38
C ALA A 312 5.86 25.29 5.63
N HIS A 313 6.47 24.12 5.47
CA HIS A 313 7.72 23.89 4.72
C HIS A 313 7.61 22.55 3.99
N TRP A 314 6.97 22.57 2.83
CA TRP A 314 7.00 21.44 1.90
C TRP A 314 8.18 21.65 0.96
N ASP A 315 9.19 20.81 1.10
CA ASP A 315 10.23 20.74 0.09
C ASP A 315 9.62 20.14 -1.18
N PRO A 316 9.71 20.79 -2.33
CA PRO A 316 9.14 20.25 -3.55
C PRO A 316 9.78 18.88 -3.88
N PRO A 317 9.03 17.95 -4.48
CA PRO A 317 9.58 16.65 -4.92
C PRO A 317 10.83 16.79 -5.78
N GLU A 318 10.91 17.83 -6.58
CA GLU A 318 12.05 18.15 -7.42
C GLU A 318 13.33 18.46 -6.62
N ALA A 319 13.20 19.00 -5.40
CA ALA A 319 14.37 19.22 -4.54
C ALA A 319 14.96 17.91 -4.06
N LEU A 320 14.14 16.90 -3.67
CA LEU A 320 14.65 15.58 -3.34
C LEU A 320 15.37 14.92 -4.51
N LYS A 321 14.85 15.08 -5.73
CA LYS A 321 15.53 14.58 -6.94
C LYS A 321 16.95 15.18 -7.07
N GLN A 322 17.10 16.48 -6.82
CA GLN A 322 18.41 17.13 -6.85
C GLN A 322 19.33 16.64 -5.74
N ASP A 323 18.80 16.36 -4.55
CA ASP A 323 19.56 15.84 -3.42
C ASP A 323 20.03 14.38 -3.63
N LEU A 324 19.29 13.58 -4.41
CA LEU A 324 19.62 12.19 -4.71
C LEU A 324 20.61 12.01 -5.87
N GLU A 325 20.62 12.95 -6.82
CA GLU A 325 21.45 12.86 -8.03
C GLU A 325 22.94 12.68 -7.73
N PRO A 326 23.57 13.38 -6.75
CA PRO A 326 24.99 13.20 -6.43
C PRO A 326 25.37 11.76 -6.01
N PHE A 327 24.44 10.99 -5.51
CA PHE A 327 24.65 9.61 -5.07
C PHE A 327 24.32 8.58 -6.17
N GLY A 328 23.92 9.03 -7.34
CA GLY A 328 23.46 8.18 -8.44
C GLY A 328 22.17 7.41 -8.09
N CYS A 329 21.31 7.98 -7.22
CA CYS A 329 20.00 7.46 -6.90
C CYS A 329 18.94 8.22 -7.72
N ALA A 330 18.20 7.51 -8.56
CA ALA A 330 17.14 8.10 -9.36
C ALA A 330 15.88 8.32 -8.50
N TYR A 331 15.19 9.45 -8.72
CA TYR A 331 13.90 9.76 -8.10
C TYR A 331 12.76 9.40 -9.05
N HIS A 332 11.72 8.76 -8.52
CA HIS A 332 10.45 8.55 -9.22
C HIS A 332 9.28 8.85 -8.30
N HIS A 333 8.28 9.56 -8.81
CA HIS A 333 6.99 9.68 -8.16
C HIS A 333 6.11 8.52 -8.62
N GLY A 334 5.82 7.59 -7.70
CA GLY A 334 5.10 6.37 -8.01
C GLY A 334 3.67 6.63 -8.46
N GLN A 335 3.31 6.07 -9.59
CA GLN A 335 1.95 6.07 -10.12
C GLN A 335 1.33 4.68 -9.95
N ALA A 336 0.00 4.63 -9.78
CA ALA A 336 -0.70 3.35 -9.76
C ALA A 336 -0.38 2.56 -11.04
N PHE A 337 -0.04 1.28 -10.90
CA PHE A 337 0.36 0.36 -11.96
C PHE A 337 1.74 0.60 -12.59
N ASP A 338 2.59 1.37 -11.95
CA ASP A 338 4.02 1.33 -12.27
C ASP A 338 4.63 0.00 -11.87
N VAL A 339 5.45 -0.54 -12.75
CA VAL A 339 6.22 -1.78 -12.53
C VAL A 339 7.70 -1.45 -12.48
N TYR A 340 8.32 -1.80 -11.38
CA TYR A 340 9.74 -1.61 -11.11
C TYR A 340 10.48 -2.93 -11.33
N GLN A 341 11.20 -3.02 -12.43
CA GLN A 341 11.90 -4.23 -12.88
C GLN A 341 13.38 -4.18 -12.53
N PRO A 342 14.00 -5.31 -12.11
CA PRO A 342 15.45 -5.35 -11.90
C PRO A 342 16.17 -5.24 -13.24
N GLY A 343 17.13 -4.31 -13.31
CA GLY A 343 18.08 -4.22 -14.41
C GLY A 343 19.32 -5.10 -14.18
N SER A 344 20.17 -5.23 -15.21
CA SER A 344 21.31 -6.15 -15.22
C SER A 344 22.46 -5.74 -14.29
N GLN A 345 22.54 -4.47 -13.91
CA GLN A 345 23.60 -3.92 -13.07
C GLN A 345 23.09 -3.34 -11.75
N GLY A 346 21.87 -3.75 -11.34
CA GLY A 346 21.23 -3.30 -10.11
C GLY A 346 20.41 -2.00 -10.26
N GLU A 347 20.34 -1.45 -11.46
CA GLU A 347 19.40 -0.37 -11.80
C GLU A 347 17.96 -0.90 -11.81
N THR A 348 17.00 0.03 -11.76
CA THR A 348 15.58 -0.29 -11.86
C THR A 348 15.00 0.33 -13.14
N THR A 349 14.38 -0.48 -13.98
CA THR A 349 13.60 0.00 -15.11
C THR A 349 12.13 0.16 -14.68
N ILE A 350 11.51 1.27 -15.07
CA ILE A 350 10.12 1.57 -14.71
C ILE A 350 9.28 1.53 -15.98
N ARG A 351 8.16 0.81 -15.96
CA ARG A 351 7.15 0.83 -17.01
C ARG A 351 5.74 0.92 -16.41
N HIS A 352 4.81 1.47 -17.13
CA HIS A 352 3.42 1.61 -16.70
C HIS A 352 2.53 0.56 -17.38
N LEU A 353 1.57 -0.01 -16.62
CA LEU A 353 0.69 -1.10 -17.09
C LEU A 353 -0.63 -0.63 -17.69
N SER A 354 -0.84 0.66 -17.97
CA SER A 354 -2.14 1.21 -18.39
C SER A 354 -2.89 0.40 -19.45
N ASP A 355 -2.16 -0.15 -20.40
CA ASP A 355 -2.76 -0.88 -21.54
C ASP A 355 -2.85 -2.39 -21.31
N SER A 356 -2.15 -2.92 -20.30
CA SER A 356 -2.05 -4.37 -20.07
C SER A 356 -3.14 -4.92 -19.17
N LEU A 357 -3.86 -4.05 -18.46
CA LEU A 357 -4.94 -4.44 -17.54
C LEU A 357 -6.30 -4.54 -18.23
N ALA A 358 -6.42 -3.98 -19.45
CA ALA A 358 -7.65 -3.96 -20.21
C ALA A 358 -8.29 -5.34 -20.51
N PRO A 359 -7.51 -6.45 -20.68
CA PRO A 359 -8.12 -7.75 -20.97
C PRO A 359 -8.66 -8.51 -19.76
N VAL A 360 -8.36 -8.09 -18.54
CA VAL A 360 -8.84 -8.76 -17.33
C VAL A 360 -10.05 -8.03 -16.78
N THR A 361 -11.14 -8.11 -17.49
CA THR A 361 -12.44 -7.60 -17.04
C THR A 361 -13.24 -8.73 -16.42
N LEU A 362 -13.59 -8.61 -15.13
CA LEU A 362 -14.61 -9.48 -14.51
C LEU A 362 -16.02 -9.11 -14.99
N TYR A 363 -16.18 -7.85 -15.42
CA TYR A 363 -17.41 -7.35 -16.02
C TYR A 363 -17.10 -6.63 -17.32
N GLN A 364 -17.70 -7.04 -18.38
CA GLN A 364 -17.94 -6.19 -19.52
C GLN A 364 -19.41 -5.79 -19.45
N LEU A 365 -19.69 -4.65 -18.82
CA LEU A 365 -20.94 -3.96 -19.11
C LEU A 365 -20.82 -3.49 -20.55
N ASP A 366 -21.57 -4.11 -21.43
CA ASP A 366 -21.69 -3.64 -22.79
C ASP A 366 -22.07 -2.15 -22.74
N HIS A 367 -21.39 -1.29 -23.52
CA HIS A 367 -21.62 0.16 -23.53
C HIS A 367 -23.07 0.53 -23.92
N GLU A 368 -23.84 -0.42 -24.36
CA GLU A 368 -25.28 -0.34 -24.44
C GLU A 368 -25.90 -0.83 -23.14
N THR A 369 -26.39 0.11 -22.33
CA THR A 369 -27.21 -0.19 -21.13
C THR A 369 -28.18 -1.31 -21.47
N PRO A 370 -28.13 -2.45 -20.74
CA PRO A 370 -29.03 -3.57 -20.99
C PRO A 370 -30.48 -3.09 -21.14
N PRO A 371 -31.28 -3.66 -22.04
CA PRO A 371 -32.64 -3.18 -22.33
C PRO A 371 -33.54 -3.02 -21.09
N PHE A 372 -33.30 -3.83 -20.03
CA PHE A 372 -34.03 -3.76 -18.79
C PHE A 372 -33.62 -2.59 -17.86
N LEU A 373 -32.44 -1.97 -18.09
CA LEU A 373 -32.01 -0.77 -17.38
C LEU A 373 -32.36 0.51 -18.13
N ARG A 374 -32.79 0.42 -19.40
CA ARG A 374 -33.14 1.60 -20.24
C ARG A 374 -34.51 2.20 -19.90
N ASN A 375 -35.35 1.50 -19.15
CA ASN A 375 -36.70 1.97 -18.77
C ASN A 375 -37.04 1.53 -17.35
N PRO A 376 -36.63 2.27 -16.31
CA PRO A 376 -37.28 2.13 -15.02
C PRO A 376 -38.70 2.73 -15.16
N ARG A 377 -39.70 1.90 -15.39
CA ARG A 377 -41.08 2.22 -15.10
C ARG A 377 -41.43 1.82 -13.68
#